data_84b5d9d0d0485154c7b1cc9b6662e8b9
#
_entry.id   84b5d9d0d0485154c7b1cc9b6662e8b9
#
_cell.length_a   1.000
_cell.length_b   1.000
_cell.length_c   1.000
_cell.angle_alpha   90.00
_cell.angle_beta   90.00
_cell.angle_gamma   90.00
#
_symmetry.space_group_name_H-M   'P 1'
#
loop_
_entity.id
_entity.type
_entity.pdbx_description
1 polymer ?
#
loop_
_entity_poly.entity_id
_entity_poly.type
_entity_poly.pdbx_seq_one_letter_code
_entity_poly.pdbx_strand_id
1 'polypeptide(L)'
;MNRKVRVRFAPSPTGALHIGGVRTALFNYLFARQHGGDMLLRIEDTDSTRFVPGAEEYITEALAWLGIEIDEGICQDAPNGKGNHGPYRQSERREIYHKYVDQLLASGNAYIAFDTPEQLEAKRAEIANFQYDARTREQMVNSLTLSKEDVDARIANGEKYVVRFKVEPNIDVHVHDLIRGEVVINSNILDDKVLYKSADDLPTYHLANIVDDHLMEISHVIRGEEWLPSAPLHVLLYKAFGWEDSMPEFAHLPLLLKPDGNGKLSKRDGDRLGFPVFPLEFHNQKDGSVSSGYREEGYYPEAVINFLALLGWHATGDQEMYTMQELIEQFSLERVSKSGAKFDYEKGKWFNHQYLQLRSKIGRAHV
;
A
#
# COMPACT_ATOMS: atom_id res chain seq x y z
N MET A 1 -18.31 11.90 14.98
CA MET A 1 -19.33 11.34 14.06
C MET A 1 -19.00 9.87 13.86
N ASN A 2 -19.98 8.99 13.90
CA ASN A 2 -19.72 7.54 13.73
C ASN A 2 -19.62 7.26 12.22
N ARG A 3 -18.40 7.45 11.64
CA ARG A 3 -18.11 7.22 10.23
C ARG A 3 -18.13 5.70 9.99
N LYS A 4 -18.81 5.23 8.94
CA LYS A 4 -18.75 3.81 8.55
C LYS A 4 -17.30 3.38 8.34
N VAL A 5 -16.92 2.21 8.84
CA VAL A 5 -15.60 1.66 8.58
C VAL A 5 -15.47 1.31 7.11
N ARG A 6 -14.50 1.90 6.44
CA ARG A 6 -14.13 1.62 5.06
C ARG A 6 -12.61 1.51 5.00
N VAL A 7 -12.15 0.37 4.58
CA VAL A 7 -10.72 0.07 4.43
C VAL A 7 -10.41 -0.30 2.98
N ARG A 8 -9.14 -0.31 2.63
CA ARG A 8 -8.73 -0.70 1.29
C ARG A 8 -7.46 -1.54 1.30
N PHE A 9 -7.41 -2.51 0.42
CA PHE A 9 -6.18 -3.07 -0.09
C PHE A 9 -5.87 -2.40 -1.43
N ALA A 10 -4.66 -1.88 -1.58
CA ALA A 10 -4.28 -1.03 -2.71
C ALA A 10 -2.93 -1.46 -3.30
N PRO A 11 -2.88 -2.67 -3.93
CA PRO A 11 -1.65 -3.20 -4.48
C PRO A 11 -1.29 -2.56 -5.82
N SER A 12 0.02 -2.45 -6.10
CA SER A 12 0.52 -2.20 -7.46
C SER A 12 0.66 -3.52 -8.21
N PRO A 13 0.21 -3.61 -9.49
CA PRO A 13 0.25 -4.85 -10.28
C PRO A 13 1.65 -5.09 -10.86
N THR A 14 2.64 -5.30 -9.99
CA THR A 14 4.06 -5.45 -10.32
C THR A 14 4.57 -6.89 -10.27
N GLY A 15 3.66 -7.86 -10.42
CA GLY A 15 3.91 -9.31 -10.36
C GLY A 15 3.10 -9.99 -9.26
N ALA A 16 3.43 -11.24 -8.95
CA ALA A 16 2.73 -12.04 -7.95
C ALA A 16 2.56 -11.32 -6.61
N LEU A 17 1.39 -11.47 -6.01
CA LEU A 17 1.08 -10.93 -4.69
C LEU A 17 1.83 -11.74 -3.61
N HIS A 18 2.78 -11.11 -2.94
CA HIS A 18 3.51 -11.71 -1.84
C HIS A 18 2.62 -11.92 -0.60
N ILE A 19 2.84 -12.98 0.18
CA ILE A 19 2.08 -13.27 1.40
C ILE A 19 2.06 -12.12 2.42
N GLY A 20 3.06 -11.24 2.42
CA GLY A 20 3.03 -10.00 3.21
C GLY A 20 1.90 -9.06 2.78
N GLY A 21 1.65 -8.95 1.47
CA GLY A 21 0.50 -8.23 0.91
C GLY A 21 -0.81 -8.93 1.23
N VAL A 22 -0.85 -10.27 1.13
CA VAL A 22 -2.01 -11.08 1.53
C VAL A 22 -2.38 -10.85 3.00
N ARG A 23 -1.39 -10.85 3.91
CA ARG A 23 -1.62 -10.55 5.32
C ARG A 23 -2.19 -9.15 5.52
N THR A 24 -1.68 -8.17 4.78
CA THR A 24 -2.23 -6.81 4.82
C THR A 24 -3.68 -6.78 4.36
N ALA A 25 -4.02 -7.47 3.26
CA ALA A 25 -5.40 -7.60 2.81
C ALA A 25 -6.29 -8.31 3.85
N LEU A 26 -5.80 -9.40 4.44
CA LEU A 26 -6.51 -10.14 5.49
C LEU A 26 -6.82 -9.27 6.70
N PHE A 27 -5.86 -8.50 7.21
CA PHE A 27 -6.09 -7.65 8.39
C PHE A 27 -7.07 -6.50 8.09
N ASN A 28 -7.04 -5.93 6.89
CA ASN A 28 -8.08 -5.01 6.44
C ASN A 28 -9.45 -5.68 6.40
N TYR A 29 -9.54 -6.88 5.83
CA TYR A 29 -10.78 -7.65 5.73
C TYR A 29 -11.37 -7.98 7.11
N LEU A 30 -10.56 -8.53 8.01
CA LEU A 30 -10.99 -8.87 9.37
C LEU A 30 -11.51 -7.64 10.12
N PHE A 31 -10.79 -6.53 10.03
CA PHE A 31 -11.18 -5.26 10.65
C PHE A 31 -12.50 -4.74 10.07
N ALA A 32 -12.64 -4.71 8.75
CA ALA A 32 -13.88 -4.28 8.11
C ALA A 32 -15.07 -5.15 8.54
N ARG A 33 -14.94 -6.48 8.46
CA ARG A 33 -16.02 -7.41 8.80
C ARG A 33 -16.45 -7.31 10.26
N GLN A 34 -15.48 -7.20 11.18
CA GLN A 34 -15.76 -7.02 12.60
C GLN A 34 -16.60 -5.78 12.90
N HIS A 35 -16.37 -4.71 12.15
CA HIS A 35 -17.07 -3.43 12.35
C HIS A 35 -18.27 -3.22 11.39
N GLY A 36 -18.69 -4.24 10.65
CA GLY A 36 -19.77 -4.11 9.66
C GLY A 36 -19.45 -3.11 8.54
N GLY A 37 -18.16 -2.96 8.23
CA GLY A 37 -17.63 -2.03 7.24
C GLY A 37 -17.40 -2.65 5.87
N ASP A 38 -16.84 -1.85 4.95
CA ASP A 38 -16.54 -2.25 3.57
C ASP A 38 -15.05 -2.47 3.35
N MET A 39 -14.72 -3.51 2.59
CA MET A 39 -13.39 -3.80 2.07
C MET A 39 -13.30 -3.40 0.60
N LEU A 40 -12.40 -2.48 0.26
CA LEU A 40 -12.18 -2.02 -1.10
C LEU A 40 -10.90 -2.63 -1.69
N LEU A 41 -10.91 -2.88 -3.01
CA LEU A 41 -9.70 -3.17 -3.78
C LEU A 41 -9.49 -2.09 -4.85
N ARG A 42 -8.38 -1.34 -4.72
CA ARG A 42 -7.92 -0.34 -5.67
C ARG A 42 -6.58 -0.78 -6.27
N ILE A 43 -6.44 -0.66 -7.59
CA ILE A 43 -5.19 -0.98 -8.29
C ILE A 43 -4.35 0.30 -8.44
N GLU A 44 -3.14 0.28 -7.89
CA GLU A 44 -2.19 1.40 -7.95
C GLU A 44 -1.18 1.18 -9.09
N ASP A 45 -1.59 1.53 -10.30
CA ASP A 45 -0.90 1.29 -11.58
C ASP A 45 -0.35 2.56 -12.24
N THR A 46 -0.05 3.60 -11.46
CA THR A 46 0.50 4.87 -11.98
C THR A 46 1.91 4.74 -12.54
N ASP A 47 2.66 3.70 -12.17
CA ASP A 47 3.99 3.40 -12.69
C ASP A 47 3.92 2.29 -13.75
N SER A 48 3.74 2.70 -15.01
CA SER A 48 3.64 1.77 -16.14
C SER A 48 4.93 0.96 -16.38
N THR A 49 6.10 1.46 -15.93
CA THR A 49 7.38 0.76 -16.14
C THR A 49 7.47 -0.52 -15.30
N ARG A 50 6.76 -0.56 -14.18
CA ARG A 50 6.72 -1.70 -13.26
C ARG A 50 5.52 -2.64 -13.49
N PHE A 51 4.61 -2.27 -14.37
CA PHE A 51 3.45 -3.11 -14.69
C PHE A 51 3.86 -4.48 -15.21
N VAL A 52 3.22 -5.54 -14.71
CA VAL A 52 3.42 -6.93 -15.16
C VAL A 52 2.07 -7.48 -15.63
N PRO A 53 1.95 -7.90 -16.89
CA PRO A 53 0.72 -8.52 -17.40
C PRO A 53 0.31 -9.74 -16.56
N GLY A 54 -0.99 -9.89 -16.30
CA GLY A 54 -1.54 -10.98 -15.49
C GLY A 54 -1.44 -10.77 -13.97
N ALA A 55 -0.76 -9.70 -13.51
CA ALA A 55 -0.62 -9.45 -12.07
C ALA A 55 -1.93 -9.01 -11.39
N GLU A 56 -2.78 -8.29 -12.11
CA GLU A 56 -4.07 -7.85 -11.57
C GLU A 56 -5.04 -9.03 -11.41
N GLU A 57 -5.16 -9.87 -12.45
CA GLU A 57 -5.96 -11.09 -12.43
C GLU A 57 -5.48 -12.03 -11.33
N TYR A 58 -4.17 -12.15 -11.17
CA TYR A 58 -3.55 -12.93 -10.08
C TYR A 58 -3.97 -12.40 -8.70
N ILE A 59 -3.96 -11.08 -8.49
CA ILE A 59 -4.35 -10.47 -7.21
C ILE A 59 -5.80 -10.82 -6.88
N THR A 60 -6.71 -10.66 -7.84
CA THR A 60 -8.14 -10.93 -7.63
C THR A 60 -8.42 -12.40 -7.42
N GLU A 61 -7.76 -13.30 -8.16
CA GLU A 61 -7.85 -14.75 -7.99
C GLU A 61 -7.32 -15.20 -6.62
N ALA A 62 -6.17 -14.66 -6.20
CA ALA A 62 -5.57 -14.99 -4.92
C ALA A 62 -6.46 -14.60 -3.74
N LEU A 63 -7.05 -13.40 -3.77
CA LEU A 63 -7.98 -12.96 -2.73
C LEU A 63 -9.26 -13.81 -2.71
N ALA A 64 -9.82 -14.14 -3.87
CA ALA A 64 -10.99 -15.01 -3.97
C ALA A 64 -10.71 -16.42 -3.47
N TRP A 65 -9.57 -17.03 -3.82
CA TRP A 65 -9.16 -18.34 -3.31
C TRP A 65 -9.05 -18.36 -1.78
N LEU A 66 -8.58 -17.27 -1.18
CA LEU A 66 -8.44 -17.11 0.27
C LEU A 66 -9.74 -16.73 0.98
N GLY A 67 -10.86 -16.54 0.26
CA GLY A 67 -12.13 -16.12 0.84
C GLY A 67 -12.13 -14.67 1.36
N ILE A 68 -11.25 -13.81 0.83
CA ILE A 68 -11.22 -12.37 1.11
C ILE A 68 -12.13 -11.67 0.11
N GLU A 69 -13.35 -11.41 0.52
CA GLU A 69 -14.37 -10.79 -0.32
C GLU A 69 -14.18 -9.29 -0.43
N ILE A 70 -14.35 -8.74 -1.64
CA ILE A 70 -14.28 -7.32 -1.94
C ILE A 70 -15.70 -6.78 -2.10
N ASP A 71 -16.05 -5.75 -1.33
CA ASP A 71 -17.35 -5.10 -1.40
C ASP A 71 -17.41 -4.09 -2.54
N GLU A 72 -16.30 -3.37 -2.76
CA GLU A 72 -16.18 -2.31 -3.76
C GLU A 72 -14.80 -2.32 -4.40
N GLY A 73 -14.73 -2.07 -5.70
CA GLY A 73 -13.47 -2.07 -6.45
C GLY A 73 -13.35 -3.21 -7.45
N ILE A 74 -12.11 -3.54 -7.80
CA ILE A 74 -11.80 -4.61 -8.76
C ILE A 74 -11.91 -5.96 -8.04
N CYS A 75 -12.58 -6.92 -8.64
CA CYS A 75 -12.65 -8.30 -8.13
C CYS A 75 -12.90 -9.28 -9.28
N GLN A 76 -12.80 -10.57 -9.01
CA GLN A 76 -12.85 -11.61 -10.03
C GLN A 76 -14.19 -11.62 -10.81
N ASP A 77 -15.29 -11.39 -10.11
CA ASP A 77 -16.65 -11.29 -10.69
C ASP A 77 -16.99 -9.88 -11.24
N ALA A 78 -16.15 -8.89 -10.97
CA ALA A 78 -16.28 -7.53 -11.48
C ALA A 78 -14.90 -6.95 -11.90
N PRO A 79 -14.30 -7.42 -13.01
CA PRO A 79 -12.96 -7.01 -13.43
C PRO A 79 -12.87 -5.54 -13.86
N ASN A 80 -14.00 -4.90 -14.16
CA ASN A 80 -14.08 -3.45 -14.43
C ASN A 80 -14.42 -2.64 -13.17
N GLY A 81 -14.58 -3.31 -12.04
CA GLY A 81 -14.93 -2.70 -10.77
C GLY A 81 -16.43 -2.67 -10.49
N LYS A 82 -16.79 -2.71 -9.22
CA LYS A 82 -18.14 -2.53 -8.68
C LYS A 82 -18.13 -1.48 -7.58
N GLY A 83 -19.25 -0.78 -7.38
CA GLY A 83 -19.41 0.26 -6.37
C GLY A 83 -19.53 1.65 -6.98
N ASN A 84 -19.47 2.69 -6.12
CA ASN A 84 -19.89 4.05 -6.48
C ASN A 84 -18.74 5.06 -6.60
N HIS A 85 -17.48 4.68 -6.27
CA HIS A 85 -16.34 5.59 -6.21
C HIS A 85 -15.29 5.32 -7.31
N GLY A 86 -15.69 4.58 -8.36
CA GLY A 86 -14.82 4.28 -9.50
C GLY A 86 -14.37 5.52 -10.29
N PRO A 87 -13.46 5.31 -11.26
CA PRO A 87 -12.71 4.09 -11.57
C PRO A 87 -11.80 3.62 -10.40
N TYR A 88 -11.47 2.32 -10.37
CA TYR A 88 -10.65 1.74 -9.28
C TYR A 88 -9.22 1.40 -9.71
N ARG A 89 -8.84 1.73 -10.97
CA ARG A 89 -7.45 1.78 -11.42
C ARG A 89 -6.99 3.23 -11.44
N GLN A 90 -5.85 3.51 -10.85
CA GLN A 90 -5.35 4.88 -10.75
C GLN A 90 -5.02 5.47 -12.12
N SER A 91 -4.55 4.68 -13.07
CA SER A 91 -4.30 5.12 -14.45
C SER A 91 -5.54 5.64 -15.19
N GLU A 92 -6.75 5.26 -14.76
CA GLU A 92 -8.04 5.69 -15.32
C GLU A 92 -8.58 6.97 -14.66
N ARG A 93 -7.89 7.57 -13.69
CA ARG A 93 -8.35 8.68 -12.84
C ARG A 93 -7.63 10.01 -13.12
N ARG A 94 -6.99 10.16 -14.27
CA ARG A 94 -6.15 11.34 -14.63
C ARG A 94 -6.85 12.67 -14.42
N GLU A 95 -8.05 12.83 -14.96
CA GLU A 95 -8.86 14.05 -14.85
C GLU A 95 -9.15 14.42 -13.37
N ILE A 96 -9.34 13.42 -12.52
CA ILE A 96 -9.54 13.63 -11.10
C ILE A 96 -8.28 14.21 -10.48
N TYR A 97 -7.12 13.62 -10.78
CA TYR A 97 -5.85 14.05 -10.19
C TYR A 97 -5.43 15.45 -10.65
N HIS A 98 -5.65 15.82 -11.93
CA HIS A 98 -5.38 17.16 -12.43
C HIS A 98 -6.05 18.22 -11.58
N LYS A 99 -7.34 18.05 -11.27
CA LYS A 99 -8.08 18.98 -10.41
C LYS A 99 -7.39 19.24 -9.07
N TYR A 100 -6.84 18.19 -8.45
CA TYR A 100 -6.19 18.31 -7.13
C TYR A 100 -4.75 18.81 -7.21
N VAL A 101 -4.04 18.51 -8.31
CA VAL A 101 -2.76 19.16 -8.62
C VAL A 101 -2.95 20.66 -8.75
N ASP A 102 -3.94 21.11 -9.54
CA ASP A 102 -4.25 22.52 -9.74
C ASP A 102 -4.66 23.21 -8.44
N GLN A 103 -5.41 22.53 -7.58
CA GLN A 103 -5.78 23.05 -6.26
C GLN A 103 -4.55 23.31 -5.39
N LEU A 104 -3.60 22.40 -5.33
CA LEU A 104 -2.36 22.55 -4.56
C LEU A 104 -1.47 23.67 -5.13
N LEU A 105 -1.39 23.79 -6.45
CA LEU A 105 -0.65 24.88 -7.12
C LEU A 105 -1.30 26.24 -6.83
N ALA A 106 -2.61 26.33 -6.96
CA ALA A 106 -3.37 27.58 -6.72
C ALA A 106 -3.30 28.02 -5.24
N SER A 107 -3.27 27.09 -4.31
CA SER A 107 -3.14 27.38 -2.88
C SER A 107 -1.70 27.70 -2.42
N GLY A 108 -0.70 27.52 -3.31
CA GLY A 108 0.72 27.70 -2.98
C GLY A 108 1.32 26.59 -2.12
N ASN A 109 0.58 25.48 -1.92
CA ASN A 109 1.06 24.28 -1.21
C ASN A 109 1.91 23.35 -2.10
N ALA A 110 1.96 23.62 -3.41
CA ALA A 110 2.81 22.92 -4.36
C ALA A 110 3.40 23.93 -5.37
N TYR A 111 4.41 23.49 -6.08
CA TYR A 111 5.09 24.28 -7.10
C TYR A 111 5.61 23.40 -8.23
N ILE A 112 5.83 24.03 -9.41
CA ILE A 112 6.36 23.37 -10.61
C ILE A 112 7.88 23.39 -10.55
N ALA A 113 8.53 22.26 -10.87
CA ALA A 113 9.99 22.15 -10.93
C ALA A 113 10.42 21.51 -12.27
N PHE A 114 11.46 22.09 -12.86
CA PHE A 114 11.98 21.73 -14.19
C PHE A 114 13.35 21.02 -14.16
N ASP A 115 13.89 20.79 -12.96
CA ASP A 115 15.21 20.14 -12.83
C ASP A 115 15.18 18.74 -13.44
N THR A 116 16.12 18.46 -14.34
CA THR A 116 16.26 17.15 -14.97
C THR A 116 16.91 16.14 -14.01
N PRO A 117 16.79 14.82 -14.28
CA PRO A 117 17.50 13.80 -13.51
C PRO A 117 19.00 14.04 -13.42
N GLU A 118 19.64 14.52 -14.53
CA GLU A 118 21.07 14.80 -14.60
C GLU A 118 21.45 15.99 -13.70
N GLN A 119 20.63 17.04 -13.68
CA GLN A 119 20.83 18.19 -12.79
C GLN A 119 20.67 17.80 -11.32
N LEU A 120 19.70 16.95 -11.00
CA LEU A 120 19.52 16.43 -9.64
C LEU A 120 20.70 15.55 -9.21
N GLU A 121 21.24 14.74 -10.13
CA GLU A 121 22.42 13.90 -9.84
C GLU A 121 23.68 14.77 -9.63
N ALA A 122 23.87 15.82 -10.43
CA ALA A 122 24.95 16.79 -10.23
C ALA A 122 24.83 17.44 -8.83
N LYS A 123 23.62 17.81 -8.40
CA LYS A 123 23.40 18.37 -7.04
C LYS A 123 23.67 17.37 -5.92
N ARG A 124 23.36 16.09 -6.11
CA ARG A 124 23.73 15.03 -5.15
C ARG A 124 25.24 14.83 -5.03
N ALA A 125 25.97 15.02 -6.12
CA ALA A 125 27.44 14.97 -6.11
C ALA A 125 28.06 16.19 -5.43
N GLU A 126 27.41 17.36 -5.55
CA GLU A 126 27.89 18.65 -4.99
C GLU A 126 27.58 18.76 -3.48
N ILE A 127 26.36 18.35 -3.06
CA ILE A 127 25.85 18.54 -1.71
C ILE A 127 25.69 17.18 -1.02
N ALA A 128 26.45 16.97 0.04
CA ALA A 128 26.32 15.74 0.85
C ALA A 128 24.91 15.62 1.43
N ASN A 129 24.29 14.44 1.27
CA ASN A 129 22.92 14.15 1.69
C ASN A 129 21.88 15.14 1.08
N PHE A 130 22.09 15.51 -0.19
CA PHE A 130 21.14 16.38 -0.89
C PHE A 130 19.71 15.85 -0.82
N GLN A 131 18.81 16.72 -0.37
CA GLN A 131 17.36 16.56 -0.46
C GLN A 131 16.79 17.79 -1.16
N TYR A 132 15.76 17.61 -1.95
CA TYR A 132 15.00 18.71 -2.53
C TYR A 132 13.99 19.17 -1.46
N ASP A 133 14.37 20.14 -0.65
CA ASP A 133 13.65 20.58 0.55
C ASP A 133 13.63 22.12 0.69
N ALA A 134 13.11 22.61 1.81
CA ALA A 134 13.04 24.05 2.09
C ALA A 134 14.38 24.79 2.03
N ARG A 135 15.52 24.09 2.20
CA ARG A 135 16.86 24.69 2.19
C ARG A 135 17.46 24.77 0.79
N THR A 136 17.11 23.83 -0.07
CA THR A 136 17.73 23.64 -1.39
C THR A 136 16.87 24.11 -2.55
N ARG A 137 15.52 24.11 -2.40
CA ARG A 137 14.59 24.47 -3.48
C ARG A 137 14.85 25.86 -4.10
N GLU A 138 15.39 26.81 -3.32
CA GLU A 138 15.71 28.15 -3.81
C GLU A 138 16.97 28.22 -4.69
N GLN A 139 17.74 27.11 -4.75
CA GLN A 139 18.91 26.94 -5.61
C GLN A 139 18.59 26.12 -6.86
N MET A 140 17.32 25.74 -7.04
CA MET A 140 16.86 24.83 -8.07
C MET A 140 15.98 25.56 -9.10
N VAL A 141 15.74 24.91 -10.25
CA VAL A 141 14.97 25.51 -11.37
C VAL A 141 13.47 25.21 -11.18
N ASN A 142 12.75 26.12 -10.57
CA ASN A 142 11.34 25.91 -10.28
C ASN A 142 10.53 27.22 -10.26
N SER A 143 9.21 27.12 -10.13
CA SER A 143 8.31 28.27 -10.15
C SER A 143 8.39 29.19 -8.94
N LEU A 144 9.19 28.86 -7.91
CA LEU A 144 9.49 29.75 -6.80
C LEU A 144 10.71 30.64 -7.09
N THR A 145 11.58 30.23 -8.04
CA THR A 145 12.83 30.92 -8.41
C THR A 145 12.78 31.57 -9.78
N LEU A 146 11.85 31.14 -10.64
CA LEU A 146 11.64 31.70 -11.98
C LEU A 146 10.53 32.74 -11.99
N SER A 147 10.52 33.64 -12.98
CA SER A 147 9.39 34.51 -13.24
C SER A 147 8.18 33.69 -13.75
N LYS A 148 6.97 34.22 -13.56
CA LYS A 148 5.77 33.58 -14.08
C LYS A 148 5.83 33.42 -15.60
N GLU A 149 6.32 34.42 -16.30
CA GLU A 149 6.51 34.44 -17.75
C GLU A 149 7.44 33.33 -18.23
N ASP A 150 8.56 33.10 -17.51
CA ASP A 150 9.50 32.00 -17.83
C ASP A 150 8.88 30.64 -17.61
N VAL A 151 8.11 30.44 -16.52
CA VAL A 151 7.39 29.21 -16.24
C VAL A 151 6.38 28.93 -17.34
N ASP A 152 5.54 29.92 -17.69
CA ASP A 152 4.52 29.79 -18.72
C ASP A 152 5.14 29.49 -20.10
N ALA A 153 6.26 30.15 -20.44
CA ALA A 153 6.98 29.90 -21.67
C ALA A 153 7.56 28.49 -21.77
N ARG A 154 8.15 27.98 -20.69
CA ARG A 154 8.69 26.60 -20.63
C ARG A 154 7.56 25.56 -20.83
N ILE A 155 6.43 25.74 -20.16
CA ILE A 155 5.26 24.85 -20.31
C ILE A 155 4.73 24.91 -21.72
N ALA A 156 4.56 26.11 -22.30
CA ALA A 156 4.08 26.31 -23.66
C ALA A 156 5.01 25.68 -24.71
N ASN A 157 6.31 25.65 -24.45
CA ASN A 157 7.31 24.97 -25.29
C ASN A 157 7.36 23.44 -25.09
N GLY A 158 6.51 22.87 -24.24
CA GLY A 158 6.42 21.43 -24.01
C GLY A 158 7.53 20.87 -23.12
N GLU A 159 8.26 21.74 -22.37
CA GLU A 159 9.25 21.28 -21.41
C GLU A 159 8.60 20.41 -20.32
N LYS A 160 9.21 19.26 -20.02
CA LYS A 160 8.69 18.36 -19.00
C LYS A 160 8.99 18.91 -17.62
N TYR A 161 8.03 18.77 -16.73
CA TYR A 161 8.12 19.25 -15.36
C TYR A 161 7.50 18.24 -14.38
N VAL A 162 7.78 18.46 -13.13
CA VAL A 162 7.10 17.78 -12.02
C VAL A 162 6.45 18.83 -11.12
N VAL A 163 5.40 18.41 -10.42
CA VAL A 163 4.83 19.21 -9.32
C VAL A 163 5.31 18.63 -8.02
N ARG A 164 5.88 19.49 -7.16
CA ARG A 164 6.40 19.13 -5.84
C ARG A 164 5.53 19.71 -4.75
N PHE A 165 5.32 18.93 -3.69
CA PHE A 165 4.72 19.46 -2.47
C PHE A 165 5.68 20.43 -1.79
N LYS A 166 5.19 21.59 -1.38
CA LYS A 166 5.97 22.60 -0.69
C LYS A 166 5.91 22.35 0.81
N VAL A 167 6.91 21.64 1.34
CA VAL A 167 6.99 21.40 2.78
C VAL A 167 7.44 22.66 3.51
N GLU A 168 6.61 23.17 4.43
CA GLU A 168 7.02 24.27 5.30
C GLU A 168 7.93 23.74 6.42
N PRO A 169 9.06 24.43 6.70
CA PRO A 169 10.02 23.97 7.70
C PRO A 169 9.52 24.22 9.13
N ASN A 170 10.17 23.56 10.09
CA ASN A 170 9.98 23.75 11.54
C ASN A 170 8.56 23.44 12.06
N ILE A 171 7.85 22.51 11.43
CA ILE A 171 6.56 22.03 11.87
C ILE A 171 6.73 20.62 12.47
N ASP A 172 6.25 20.43 13.69
CA ASP A 172 6.11 19.10 14.26
C ASP A 172 4.83 18.46 13.72
N VAL A 173 5.01 17.41 12.92
CA VAL A 173 3.91 16.68 12.30
C VAL A 173 3.56 15.49 13.18
N HIS A 174 2.35 15.49 13.71
CA HIS A 174 1.82 14.45 14.55
C HIS A 174 1.09 13.42 13.70
N VAL A 175 1.49 12.16 13.83
CA VAL A 175 0.84 11.01 13.22
C VAL A 175 0.31 10.13 14.33
N HIS A 176 -1.01 10.10 14.50
CA HIS A 176 -1.64 9.16 15.42
C HIS A 176 -1.78 7.81 14.72
N ASP A 177 -1.12 6.78 15.25
CA ASP A 177 -1.13 5.43 14.69
C ASP A 177 -1.73 4.44 15.68
N LEU A 178 -2.75 3.69 15.26
CA LEU A 178 -3.51 2.78 16.13
C LEU A 178 -2.65 1.62 16.69
N ILE A 179 -1.52 1.31 16.03
CA ILE A 179 -0.60 0.24 16.46
C ILE A 179 0.65 0.84 17.12
N ARG A 180 1.22 1.88 16.51
CA ARG A 180 2.50 2.47 16.93
C ARG A 180 2.35 3.51 18.02
N GLY A 181 1.15 4.06 18.17
CA GLY A 181 0.88 5.21 19.03
C GLY A 181 1.21 6.53 18.37
N GLU A 182 1.53 7.53 19.16
CA GLU A 182 1.88 8.86 18.67
C GLU A 182 3.29 8.88 18.08
N VAL A 183 3.40 9.25 16.81
CA VAL A 183 4.67 9.44 16.09
C VAL A 183 4.79 10.92 15.71
N VAL A 184 5.82 11.59 16.21
CA VAL A 184 6.07 13.01 15.93
C VAL A 184 7.33 13.14 15.09
N ILE A 185 7.20 13.78 13.94
CA ILE A 185 8.31 14.02 12.99
C ILE A 185 8.37 15.50 12.68
N ASN A 186 9.54 16.11 12.86
CA ASN A 186 9.75 17.49 12.45
C ASN A 186 9.90 17.57 10.92
N SER A 187 9.19 18.52 10.29
CA SER A 187 9.15 18.67 8.83
C SER A 187 10.51 18.99 8.18
N ASN A 188 11.50 19.42 8.95
CA ASN A 188 12.85 19.69 8.45
C ASN A 188 13.59 18.46 7.88
N ILE A 189 13.10 17.24 8.19
CA ILE A 189 13.66 16.02 7.62
C ILE A 189 12.89 15.52 6.40
N LEU A 190 11.80 16.18 6.04
CA LEU A 190 10.98 15.84 4.88
C LEU A 190 11.48 16.60 3.65
N ASP A 191 11.54 15.91 2.52
CA ASP A 191 11.79 16.50 1.23
C ASP A 191 10.49 16.92 0.52
N ASP A 192 10.59 17.87 -0.40
CA ASP A 192 9.51 18.31 -1.27
C ASP A 192 9.21 17.22 -2.31
N LYS A 193 8.45 16.21 -1.89
CA LYS A 193 8.13 15.04 -2.72
C LYS A 193 7.46 15.43 -4.04
N VAL A 194 7.84 14.75 -5.10
CA VAL A 194 7.13 14.83 -6.37
C VAL A 194 5.72 14.25 -6.19
N LEU A 195 4.73 15.06 -6.55
CA LEU A 195 3.32 14.68 -6.49
C LEU A 195 2.76 14.29 -7.87
N TYR A 196 3.27 14.94 -8.94
CA TYR A 196 2.80 14.73 -10.31
C TYR A 196 3.96 14.88 -11.29
N LYS A 197 3.88 14.13 -12.39
CA LYS A 197 4.85 14.16 -13.49
C LYS A 197 4.13 14.45 -14.80
N SER A 198 4.48 15.58 -15.45
CA SER A 198 3.90 15.93 -16.75
C SER A 198 4.32 14.98 -17.87
N ALA A 199 5.43 14.24 -17.71
CA ALA A 199 5.88 13.26 -18.69
C ALA A 199 4.95 12.05 -18.79
N ASP A 200 4.46 11.58 -17.66
CA ASP A 200 3.60 10.40 -17.54
C ASP A 200 2.10 10.80 -17.56
N ASP A 201 1.84 12.08 -17.32
CA ASP A 201 0.50 12.63 -17.10
C ASP A 201 -0.24 11.92 -15.96
N LEU A 202 0.48 11.57 -14.92
CA LEU A 202 -0.01 10.84 -13.75
C LEU A 202 0.64 11.36 -12.47
N PRO A 203 -0.08 11.25 -11.34
CA PRO A 203 0.47 11.52 -10.02
C PRO A 203 1.45 10.43 -9.60
N THR A 204 2.28 10.77 -8.63
CA THR A 204 3.00 9.76 -7.86
C THR A 204 2.09 9.16 -6.78
N TYR A 205 2.55 8.07 -6.17
CA TYR A 205 1.88 7.39 -5.06
C TYR A 205 1.34 8.36 -4.00
N HIS A 206 2.12 9.36 -3.59
CA HIS A 206 1.76 10.24 -2.49
C HIS A 206 0.48 11.03 -2.75
N LEU A 207 0.33 11.62 -3.92
CA LEU A 207 -0.90 12.36 -4.27
C LEU A 207 -2.05 11.42 -4.58
N ALA A 208 -1.82 10.40 -5.41
CA ALA A 208 -2.85 9.45 -5.81
C ALA A 208 -3.51 8.78 -4.60
N ASN A 209 -2.69 8.31 -3.65
CA ASN A 209 -3.16 7.64 -2.45
C ASN A 209 -4.09 8.54 -1.61
N ILE A 210 -3.68 9.80 -1.36
CA ILE A 210 -4.46 10.76 -0.55
C ILE A 210 -5.78 11.14 -1.22
N VAL A 211 -5.74 11.45 -2.51
CA VAL A 211 -6.93 11.84 -3.28
C VAL A 211 -7.92 10.68 -3.31
N ASP A 212 -7.45 9.48 -3.57
CA ASP A 212 -8.32 8.31 -3.67
C ASP A 212 -8.88 7.89 -2.31
N ASP A 213 -8.07 7.89 -1.26
CA ASP A 213 -8.53 7.57 0.09
C ASP A 213 -9.61 8.58 0.56
N HIS A 214 -9.47 9.87 0.21
CA HIS A 214 -10.49 10.88 0.48
C HIS A 214 -11.77 10.64 -0.32
N LEU A 215 -11.66 10.48 -1.65
CA LEU A 215 -12.82 10.32 -2.54
C LEU A 215 -13.55 9.00 -2.38
N MET A 216 -12.84 7.94 -1.98
CA MET A 216 -13.40 6.62 -1.68
C MET A 216 -13.85 6.50 -0.23
N GLU A 217 -13.82 7.61 0.53
CA GLU A 217 -14.28 7.71 1.91
C GLU A 217 -13.58 6.70 2.86
N ILE A 218 -12.30 6.42 2.64
CA ILE A 218 -11.53 5.50 3.47
C ILE A 218 -11.42 6.05 4.89
N SER A 219 -11.84 5.25 5.86
CA SER A 219 -11.83 5.61 7.28
C SER A 219 -10.56 5.18 8.00
N HIS A 220 -9.95 4.07 7.57
CA HIS A 220 -8.74 3.51 8.16
C HIS A 220 -7.76 3.05 7.07
N VAL A 221 -6.51 3.45 7.21
CA VAL A 221 -5.40 3.05 6.35
C VAL A 221 -4.55 2.03 7.11
N ILE A 222 -4.84 0.75 6.89
CA ILE A 222 -4.10 -0.38 7.46
C ILE A 222 -3.11 -0.86 6.38
N ARG A 223 -1.80 -0.68 6.62
CA ARG A 223 -0.74 -0.97 5.64
C ARG A 223 0.57 -1.37 6.32
N GLY A 224 1.55 -1.86 5.56
CA GLY A 224 2.86 -2.23 6.10
C GLY A 224 3.64 -1.02 6.66
N GLU A 225 4.44 -1.26 7.70
CA GLU A 225 5.23 -0.21 8.37
C GLU A 225 6.32 0.42 7.49
N GLU A 226 6.65 -0.17 6.36
CA GLU A 226 7.52 0.45 5.35
C GLU A 226 6.98 1.77 4.83
N TRP A 227 5.69 2.03 5.00
CA TRP A 227 5.02 3.27 4.62
C TRP A 227 4.91 4.29 5.76
N LEU A 228 5.30 3.92 6.98
CA LEU A 228 5.28 4.85 8.12
C LEU A 228 6.11 6.12 7.88
N PRO A 229 7.29 6.08 7.24
CA PRO A 229 8.05 7.30 6.91
C PRO A 229 7.32 8.26 5.98
N SER A 230 6.31 7.80 5.22
CA SER A 230 5.48 8.64 4.36
C SER A 230 4.28 9.25 5.06
N ALA A 231 3.91 8.75 6.24
CA ALA A 231 2.72 9.19 6.95
C ALA A 231 2.74 10.69 7.32
N PRO A 232 3.87 11.29 7.76
CA PRO A 232 3.93 12.73 8.02
C PRO A 232 3.62 13.57 6.78
N LEU A 233 4.14 13.20 5.62
CA LEU A 233 3.84 13.87 4.35
C LEU A 233 2.34 13.74 4.02
N HIS A 234 1.75 12.58 4.25
CA HIS A 234 0.33 12.36 4.02
C HIS A 234 -0.54 13.23 4.94
N VAL A 235 -0.21 13.35 6.21
CA VAL A 235 -0.87 14.28 7.14
C VAL A 235 -0.79 15.72 6.64
N LEU A 236 0.39 16.15 6.16
CA LEU A 236 0.56 17.50 5.61
C LEU A 236 -0.27 17.70 4.33
N LEU A 237 -0.41 16.69 3.48
CA LEU A 237 -1.26 16.76 2.28
C LEU A 237 -2.75 16.87 2.64
N TYR A 238 -3.25 16.10 3.62
CA TYR A 238 -4.62 16.25 4.13
C TYR A 238 -4.87 17.67 4.64
N LYS A 239 -3.93 18.25 5.39
CA LYS A 239 -4.01 19.63 5.85
C LYS A 239 -4.00 20.64 4.69
N ALA A 240 -3.12 20.45 3.70
CA ALA A 240 -3.03 21.33 2.54
C ALA A 240 -4.32 21.37 1.69
N PHE A 241 -5.07 20.26 1.69
CA PHE A 241 -6.39 20.20 1.07
C PHE A 241 -7.53 20.68 1.96
N GLY A 242 -7.30 20.92 3.26
CA GLY A 242 -8.37 21.22 4.23
C GLY A 242 -9.25 20.01 4.55
N TRP A 243 -8.67 18.81 4.51
CA TRP A 243 -9.36 17.52 4.68
C TRP A 243 -9.08 16.84 6.04
N GLU A 244 -8.69 17.62 7.07
CA GLU A 244 -8.38 17.07 8.38
C GLU A 244 -9.55 16.25 8.97
N ASP A 245 -10.79 16.74 8.79
CA ASP A 245 -11.99 16.07 9.29
C ASP A 245 -12.29 14.73 8.60
N SER A 246 -11.77 14.53 7.40
CA SER A 246 -11.93 13.30 6.60
C SER A 246 -10.67 12.44 6.56
N MET A 247 -9.58 12.87 7.19
CA MET A 247 -8.35 12.11 7.26
C MET A 247 -8.61 10.74 7.91
N PRO A 248 -8.14 9.64 7.30
CA PRO A 248 -8.28 8.31 7.88
C PRO A 248 -7.40 8.14 9.12
N GLU A 249 -7.79 7.22 9.99
CA GLU A 249 -6.90 6.72 11.03
C GLU A 249 -5.84 5.79 10.41
N PHE A 250 -4.60 5.86 10.92
CA PHE A 250 -3.50 5.07 10.40
C PHE A 250 -3.20 3.88 11.29
N ALA A 251 -2.87 2.74 10.69
CA ALA A 251 -2.40 1.55 11.38
C ALA A 251 -1.27 0.89 10.57
N HIS A 252 -0.02 0.99 11.05
CA HIS A 252 1.13 0.45 10.37
C HIS A 252 1.52 -0.92 10.93
N LEU A 253 1.27 -1.96 10.13
CA LEU A 253 1.51 -3.37 10.46
C LEU A 253 3.01 -3.69 10.50
N PRO A 254 3.46 -4.55 11.43
CA PRO A 254 4.86 -4.95 11.49
C PRO A 254 5.29 -5.73 10.24
N LEU A 255 6.58 -5.66 9.90
CA LEU A 255 7.15 -6.44 8.80
C LEU A 255 7.02 -7.95 9.05
N LEU A 256 6.86 -8.71 7.97
CA LEU A 256 7.21 -10.13 7.97
C LEU A 256 8.72 -10.25 7.82
N LEU A 257 9.36 -10.86 8.81
CA LEU A 257 10.80 -11.08 8.84
C LEU A 257 11.14 -12.46 8.30
N LYS A 258 12.35 -12.61 7.80
CA LYS A 258 12.92 -13.91 7.41
C LYS A 258 12.90 -14.90 8.59
N PRO A 259 12.99 -16.21 8.32
CA PRO A 259 13.02 -17.23 9.38
C PRO A 259 14.13 -17.05 10.43
N ASP A 260 15.27 -16.47 10.03
CA ASP A 260 16.37 -16.11 10.92
C ASP A 260 16.13 -14.80 11.72
N GLY A 261 15.06 -14.07 11.39
CA GLY A 261 14.73 -12.77 11.98
C GLY A 261 15.52 -11.59 11.39
N ASN A 262 16.40 -11.81 10.42
CA ASN A 262 17.29 -10.79 9.87
C ASN A 262 16.73 -10.16 8.60
N GLY A 263 15.94 -9.10 8.77
CA GLY A 263 15.38 -8.30 7.68
C GLY A 263 14.06 -8.82 7.14
N LYS A 264 13.47 -8.00 6.27
CA LYS A 264 12.15 -8.25 5.66
C LYS A 264 12.19 -9.50 4.75
N LEU A 265 11.16 -10.34 4.89
CA LEU A 265 10.91 -11.45 3.97
C LEU A 265 10.59 -10.90 2.58
N SER A 266 11.29 -11.39 1.57
CA SER A 266 11.18 -10.92 0.18
C SER A 266 10.76 -12.04 -0.76
N LYS A 267 10.33 -11.69 -1.97
CA LYS A 267 9.97 -12.63 -3.04
C LYS A 267 11.09 -13.66 -3.33
N ARG A 268 12.35 -13.22 -3.28
CA ARG A 268 13.52 -14.08 -3.56
C ARG A 268 13.86 -15.06 -2.43
N ASP A 269 13.32 -14.85 -1.26
CA ASP A 269 13.61 -15.72 -0.12
C ASP A 269 12.90 -17.07 -0.26
N GLY A 270 11.71 -17.12 -0.89
CA GLY A 270 11.00 -18.37 -1.17
C GLY A 270 11.84 -19.36 -1.98
N ASP A 271 12.34 -18.92 -3.13
CA ASP A 271 13.17 -19.76 -4.01
C ASP A 271 14.46 -20.21 -3.30
N ARG A 272 15.09 -19.30 -2.57
CA ARG A 272 16.35 -19.56 -1.85
C ARG A 272 16.18 -20.53 -0.66
N LEU A 273 15.04 -20.47 0.03
CA LEU A 273 14.78 -21.21 1.25
C LEU A 273 13.88 -22.44 1.03
N GLY A 274 13.35 -22.62 -0.19
CA GLY A 274 12.59 -23.80 -0.60
C GLY A 274 11.17 -23.84 0.00
N PHE A 275 10.51 -22.69 0.14
CA PHE A 275 9.10 -22.60 0.53
C PHE A 275 8.36 -21.51 -0.26
N PRO A 276 7.03 -21.65 -0.50
CA PRO A 276 6.29 -20.66 -1.23
C PRO A 276 6.12 -19.36 -0.42
N VAL A 277 6.18 -18.24 -1.11
CA VAL A 277 5.90 -16.91 -0.56
C VAL A 277 4.74 -16.22 -1.29
N PHE A 278 4.03 -17.01 -2.12
CA PHE A 278 2.89 -16.57 -2.90
C PHE A 278 1.68 -17.47 -2.65
N PRO A 279 0.45 -16.93 -2.65
CA PRO A 279 -0.75 -17.74 -2.47
C PRO A 279 -0.99 -18.73 -3.62
N LEU A 280 -0.72 -18.33 -4.84
CA LEU A 280 -0.91 -19.12 -6.07
C LEU A 280 0.38 -19.15 -6.88
N GLU A 281 0.52 -20.15 -7.76
CA GLU A 281 1.58 -20.17 -8.77
C GLU A 281 1.44 -18.95 -9.70
N PHE A 282 2.56 -18.34 -10.06
CA PHE A 282 2.58 -17.19 -10.96
C PHE A 282 3.57 -17.41 -12.11
N HIS A 283 3.05 -17.30 -13.33
CA HIS A 283 3.83 -17.31 -14.56
C HIS A 283 4.10 -15.87 -15.01
N ASN A 284 5.32 -15.42 -14.82
CA ASN A 284 5.72 -14.05 -15.19
C ASN A 284 5.91 -13.96 -16.71
N GLN A 285 5.01 -13.25 -17.37
CA GLN A 285 5.03 -13.08 -18.83
C GLN A 285 6.19 -12.21 -19.34
N LYS A 286 6.88 -11.46 -18.47
CA LYS A 286 8.01 -10.60 -18.86
C LYS A 286 9.31 -11.39 -19.05
N ASP A 287 9.57 -12.36 -18.21
CA ASP A 287 10.84 -13.11 -18.19
C ASP A 287 10.68 -14.62 -18.24
N GLY A 288 9.43 -15.12 -18.29
CA GLY A 288 9.11 -16.55 -18.35
C GLY A 288 9.34 -17.30 -17.04
N SER A 289 9.66 -16.62 -15.95
CA SER A 289 9.86 -17.27 -14.65
C SER A 289 8.54 -17.78 -14.07
N VAL A 290 8.62 -18.89 -13.34
CA VAL A 290 7.49 -19.48 -12.61
C VAL A 290 7.81 -19.46 -11.12
N SER A 291 6.89 -18.95 -10.32
CA SER A 291 6.98 -18.94 -8.87
C SER A 291 5.92 -19.85 -8.29
N SER A 292 6.30 -20.79 -7.43
CA SER A 292 5.38 -21.73 -6.77
C SER A 292 4.45 -21.01 -5.80
N GLY A 293 3.23 -21.53 -5.67
CA GLY A 293 2.19 -21.03 -4.78
C GLY A 293 1.75 -22.04 -3.72
N TYR A 294 1.20 -21.54 -2.61
CA TYR A 294 0.67 -22.38 -1.54
C TYR A 294 -0.42 -23.33 -2.05
N ARG A 295 -1.30 -22.87 -2.96
CA ARG A 295 -2.37 -23.69 -3.54
C ARG A 295 -1.82 -24.89 -4.28
N GLU A 296 -0.83 -24.70 -5.14
CA GLU A 296 -0.23 -25.75 -5.97
C GLU A 296 0.64 -26.71 -5.14
N GLU A 297 1.14 -26.25 -3.98
CA GLU A 297 1.79 -27.13 -3.00
C GLU A 297 0.80 -27.88 -2.08
N GLY A 298 -0.50 -27.76 -2.34
CA GLY A 298 -1.53 -28.54 -1.65
C GLY A 298 -1.95 -27.95 -0.30
N TYR A 299 -1.74 -26.65 -0.07
CA TYR A 299 -2.25 -25.97 1.12
C TYR A 299 -3.73 -25.63 0.95
N TYR A 300 -4.47 -25.80 2.03
CA TYR A 300 -5.84 -25.31 2.12
C TYR A 300 -5.87 -23.80 2.37
N PRO A 301 -6.81 -23.07 1.74
CA PRO A 301 -6.89 -21.61 1.94
C PRO A 301 -7.12 -21.25 3.42
N GLU A 302 -7.90 -22.04 4.16
CA GLU A 302 -8.13 -21.82 5.58
C GLU A 302 -6.82 -21.97 6.41
N ALA A 303 -5.95 -22.91 6.02
CA ALA A 303 -4.66 -23.08 6.68
C ALA A 303 -3.75 -21.87 6.45
N VAL A 304 -3.72 -21.37 5.21
CA VAL A 304 -2.93 -20.16 4.86
C VAL A 304 -3.47 -18.94 5.59
N ILE A 305 -4.78 -18.76 5.64
CA ILE A 305 -5.43 -17.65 6.37
C ILE A 305 -5.10 -17.71 7.86
N ASN A 306 -5.28 -18.86 8.49
CA ASN A 306 -5.02 -19.00 9.92
C ASN A 306 -3.54 -18.76 10.25
N PHE A 307 -2.63 -19.30 9.44
CA PHE A 307 -1.20 -19.06 9.58
C PHE A 307 -0.85 -17.58 9.45
N LEU A 308 -1.33 -16.90 8.41
CA LEU A 308 -1.06 -15.49 8.18
C LEU A 308 -1.68 -14.58 9.24
N ALA A 309 -2.87 -14.92 9.76
CA ALA A 309 -3.51 -14.15 10.81
C ALA A 309 -2.65 -14.08 12.07
N LEU A 310 -1.98 -15.17 12.45
CA LEU A 310 -1.13 -15.22 13.64
C LEU A 310 0.29 -14.66 13.43
N LEU A 311 0.61 -14.21 12.21
CA LEU A 311 1.88 -13.54 11.96
C LEU A 311 1.79 -12.05 12.33
N GLY A 312 2.05 -11.76 13.61
CA GLY A 312 2.07 -10.41 14.15
C GLY A 312 0.75 -9.96 14.77
N TRP A 313 -0.21 -10.88 14.93
CA TRP A 313 -1.40 -10.69 15.74
C TRP A 313 -1.62 -11.93 16.63
N HIS A 314 -2.27 -11.78 17.77
CA HIS A 314 -2.64 -12.87 18.66
C HIS A 314 -4.03 -12.64 19.25
N ALA A 315 -4.80 -13.70 19.36
CA ALA A 315 -6.07 -13.69 20.05
C ALA A 315 -5.89 -13.76 21.59
N THR A 316 -7.00 -13.75 22.30
CA THR A 316 -7.03 -14.03 23.75
C THR A 316 -6.99 -15.54 23.99
N GLY A 317 -6.07 -16.01 24.83
CA GLY A 317 -5.95 -17.42 25.16
C GLY A 317 -4.97 -18.19 24.26
N ASP A 318 -5.00 -19.53 24.36
CA ASP A 318 -4.02 -20.43 23.73
C ASP A 318 -4.57 -21.13 22.47
N GLN A 319 -5.70 -20.69 21.95
CA GLN A 319 -6.27 -21.22 20.70
C GLN A 319 -5.37 -20.85 19.53
N GLU A 320 -5.09 -21.80 18.65
CA GLU A 320 -4.30 -21.59 17.43
C GLU A 320 -5.12 -21.84 16.15
N MET A 321 -6.14 -22.69 16.21
CA MET A 321 -7.00 -23.03 15.06
C MET A 321 -8.23 -22.15 15.07
N TYR A 322 -8.42 -21.36 14.01
CA TYR A 322 -9.54 -20.43 13.88
C TYR A 322 -10.21 -20.57 12.52
N THR A 323 -11.51 -20.60 12.50
CA THR A 323 -12.28 -20.32 11.30
C THR A 323 -12.20 -18.84 10.93
N MET A 324 -12.53 -18.49 9.68
CA MET A 324 -12.60 -17.08 9.27
C MET A 324 -13.53 -16.27 10.15
N GLN A 325 -14.68 -16.86 10.54
CA GLN A 325 -15.66 -16.19 11.41
C GLN A 325 -15.09 -15.91 12.81
N GLU A 326 -14.40 -16.87 13.42
CA GLU A 326 -13.73 -16.65 14.71
C GLU A 326 -12.61 -15.62 14.62
N LEU A 327 -11.88 -15.58 13.51
CA LEU A 327 -10.88 -14.52 13.28
C LEU A 327 -11.53 -13.14 13.21
N ILE A 328 -12.64 -13.00 12.49
CA ILE A 328 -13.40 -11.74 12.42
C ILE A 328 -13.88 -11.31 13.81
N GLU A 329 -14.42 -12.21 14.59
CA GLU A 329 -14.95 -11.91 15.94
C GLU A 329 -13.85 -11.51 16.93
N GLN A 330 -12.66 -12.09 16.81
CA GLN A 330 -11.57 -11.89 17.77
C GLN A 330 -10.53 -10.86 17.34
N PHE A 331 -10.49 -10.47 16.07
CA PHE A 331 -9.49 -9.55 15.55
C PHE A 331 -9.56 -8.19 16.25
N SER A 332 -8.41 -7.60 16.55
CA SER A 332 -8.32 -6.20 16.99
C SER A 332 -6.95 -5.63 16.68
N LEU A 333 -6.89 -4.36 16.32
CA LEU A 333 -5.62 -3.67 16.01
C LEU A 333 -4.75 -3.50 17.25
N GLU A 334 -5.32 -3.40 18.45
CA GLU A 334 -4.60 -3.27 19.71
C GLU A 334 -3.75 -4.50 20.04
N ARG A 335 -4.12 -5.67 19.50
CA ARG A 335 -3.37 -6.92 19.66
C ARG A 335 -2.38 -7.21 18.53
N VAL A 336 -2.26 -6.29 17.59
CA VAL A 336 -1.20 -6.38 16.59
C VAL A 336 0.13 -6.00 17.24
N SER A 337 1.13 -6.87 17.05
CA SER A 337 2.48 -6.65 17.58
C SER A 337 3.12 -5.40 16.97
N LYS A 338 3.89 -4.67 17.77
CA LYS A 338 4.74 -3.58 17.28
C LYS A 338 6.04 -4.08 16.66
N SER A 339 6.46 -5.30 16.99
CA SER A 339 7.69 -5.92 16.48
C SER A 339 7.42 -6.73 15.22
N GLY A 340 8.43 -6.85 14.36
CA GLY A 340 8.35 -7.69 13.17
C GLY A 340 7.99 -9.13 13.51
N ALA A 341 7.14 -9.73 12.69
CA ALA A 341 6.70 -11.12 12.83
C ALA A 341 7.66 -12.05 12.08
N LYS A 342 8.32 -12.93 12.82
CA LYS A 342 9.21 -13.92 12.24
C LYS A 342 8.41 -14.98 11.49
N PHE A 343 8.75 -15.19 10.21
CA PHE A 343 8.09 -16.19 9.38
C PHE A 343 8.60 -17.59 9.76
N ASP A 344 7.67 -18.49 10.06
CA ASP A 344 7.95 -19.89 10.41
C ASP A 344 7.21 -20.82 9.44
N TYR A 345 7.95 -21.34 8.46
CA TYR A 345 7.38 -22.23 7.45
C TYR A 345 6.91 -23.58 8.04
N GLU A 346 7.60 -24.10 9.04
CA GLU A 346 7.20 -25.35 9.70
C GLU A 346 5.86 -25.18 10.43
N LYS A 347 5.62 -24.00 11.00
CA LYS A 347 4.31 -23.66 11.57
C LYS A 347 3.23 -23.61 10.49
N GLY A 348 3.54 -23.09 9.30
CA GLY A 348 2.63 -23.13 8.14
C GLY A 348 2.25 -24.56 7.73
N LYS A 349 3.23 -25.47 7.66
CA LYS A 349 2.99 -26.90 7.41
C LYS A 349 2.12 -27.54 8.49
N TRP A 350 2.38 -27.21 9.74
CA TRP A 350 1.60 -27.70 10.86
C TRP A 350 0.13 -27.29 10.73
N PHE A 351 -0.18 -26.04 10.42
CA PHE A 351 -1.54 -25.59 10.16
C PHE A 351 -2.19 -26.39 9.04
N ASN A 352 -1.51 -26.56 7.91
CA ASN A 352 -2.07 -27.31 6.78
C ASN A 352 -2.37 -28.77 7.17
N HIS A 353 -1.49 -29.40 7.95
CA HIS A 353 -1.70 -30.74 8.47
C HIS A 353 -2.94 -30.83 9.40
N GLN A 354 -3.16 -29.86 10.29
CA GLN A 354 -4.33 -29.80 11.16
C GLN A 354 -5.62 -29.72 10.34
N TYR A 355 -5.68 -28.86 9.34
CA TYR A 355 -6.84 -28.75 8.45
C TYR A 355 -7.07 -30.02 7.61
N LEU A 356 -6.02 -30.68 7.15
CA LEU A 356 -6.11 -31.97 6.48
C LEU A 356 -6.71 -33.03 7.39
N GLN A 357 -6.31 -33.11 8.67
CA GLN A 357 -6.86 -34.05 9.63
C GLN A 357 -8.35 -33.80 9.92
N LEU A 358 -8.76 -32.55 10.01
CA LEU A 358 -10.18 -32.22 10.18
C LEU A 358 -11.02 -32.68 8.99
N ARG A 359 -10.55 -32.49 7.76
CA ARG A 359 -11.23 -32.94 6.54
C ARG A 359 -11.20 -34.47 6.37
N SER A 360 -10.14 -35.14 6.76
CA SER A 360 -10.03 -36.60 6.61
C SER A 360 -11.04 -37.38 7.46
N LYS A 361 -11.54 -36.81 8.55
CA LYS A 361 -12.65 -37.36 9.34
C LYS A 361 -13.97 -37.29 8.58
N ILE A 362 -14.13 -36.34 7.65
CA ILE A 362 -15.32 -36.18 6.81
C ILE A 362 -15.16 -36.91 5.46
N GLY A 363 -13.93 -36.97 4.92
CA GLY A 363 -13.62 -37.44 3.58
C GLY A 363 -13.21 -38.90 3.44
N ARG A 364 -13.04 -39.67 4.51
CA ARG A 364 -12.77 -41.12 4.39
C ARG A 364 -13.91 -41.95 3.77
N ALA A 365 -15.05 -41.27 3.49
CA ALA A 365 -16.18 -41.88 2.80
C ALA A 365 -16.17 -41.72 1.28
N HIS A 366 -15.20 -41.00 0.69
CA HIS A 366 -15.22 -40.68 -0.74
C HIS A 366 -13.85 -40.77 -1.46
N VAL A 367 -12.92 -41.54 -0.94
CA VAL A 367 -11.69 -41.93 -1.71
C VAL A 367 -11.59 -43.44 -1.70
#